data_ca8d39b4a72981c9503a5907a3d989a6
#
_entry.id   ca8d39b4a72981c9503a5907a3d989a6
#
_cell.length_a   1.000
_cell.length_b   1.000
_cell.length_c   1.000
_cell.angle_alpha   90.00
_cell.angle_beta   90.00
_cell.angle_gamma   90.00
#
_symmetry.space_group_name_H-M   'P 1'
#
loop_
_entity.id
_entity.type
_entity.pdbx_description
1 polymer ?
#
loop_
_entity_poly.entity_id
_entity_poly.type
_entity_poly.pdbx_seq_one_letter_code
_entity_poly.pdbx_strand_id
1 'polypeptide(L)'
;MKRADLKNHVYMQIAKMLSQLSTCNRLKVGAVLLGFDGSVVGTGYNGSLPGLAHCDEASCNANQRCLRTRHAERSALDYSQARVATAYVTHEPCLRCTQDLIARGCKVIYFEAVYLGSPEEAEARARL
;
A
#
# COMPACT_ATOMS: atom_id res chain seq x y z
N MET A 1 20.95 -7.97 -15.01
CA MET A 1 19.93 -8.09 -13.96
C MET A 1 19.17 -9.40 -14.15
N LYS A 2 19.01 -10.16 -13.09
CA LYS A 2 18.23 -11.40 -13.15
C LYS A 2 16.77 -11.10 -13.41
N ARG A 3 16.06 -12.05 -14.02
CA ARG A 3 14.64 -11.88 -14.35
C ARG A 3 13.79 -11.54 -13.13
N ALA A 4 14.02 -12.21 -11.99
CA ALA A 4 13.27 -11.96 -10.76
C ALA A 4 13.50 -10.53 -10.25
N ASP A 5 14.75 -10.05 -10.30
CA ASP A 5 15.07 -8.68 -9.87
C ASP A 5 14.46 -7.65 -10.81
N LEU A 6 14.43 -7.94 -12.11
CA LEU A 6 13.79 -7.05 -13.08
C LEU A 6 12.29 -6.95 -12.83
N LYS A 7 11.63 -8.06 -12.57
CA LYS A 7 10.19 -8.05 -12.25
C LYS A 7 9.90 -7.21 -11.01
N ASN A 8 10.69 -7.40 -9.96
CA ASN A 8 10.53 -6.64 -8.73
C ASN A 8 10.71 -5.14 -8.97
N HIS A 9 11.71 -4.80 -9.79
CA HIS A 9 11.96 -3.41 -10.14
C HIS A 9 10.78 -2.81 -10.91
N VAL A 10 10.29 -3.52 -11.94
CA VAL A 10 9.19 -3.03 -12.78
C VAL A 10 7.93 -2.79 -11.95
N TYR A 11 7.52 -3.77 -11.14
CA TYR A 11 6.28 -3.62 -10.37
C TYR A 11 6.41 -2.57 -9.27
N MET A 12 7.59 -2.42 -8.68
CA MET A 12 7.82 -1.33 -7.72
C MET A 12 7.75 0.03 -8.42
N GLN A 13 8.28 0.16 -9.64
CA GLN A 13 8.16 1.40 -10.41
C GLN A 13 6.71 1.73 -10.72
N ILE A 14 5.89 0.72 -11.03
CA ILE A 14 4.45 0.92 -11.24
C ILE A 14 3.79 1.43 -9.95
N ALA A 15 4.11 0.83 -8.82
CA ALA A 15 3.59 1.28 -7.53
C ALA A 15 3.98 2.74 -7.25
N LYS A 16 5.22 3.12 -7.55
CA LYS A 16 5.69 4.50 -7.41
C LYS A 16 4.94 5.46 -8.32
N MET A 17 4.69 5.07 -9.56
CA MET A 17 3.91 5.89 -10.49
C MET A 17 2.49 6.09 -9.97
N LEU A 18 1.86 5.03 -9.48
CA LEU A 18 0.52 5.09 -8.90
C LEU A 18 0.47 6.02 -7.68
N SER A 19 1.53 6.06 -6.88
CA SER A 19 1.58 6.91 -5.70
C SER A 19 1.41 8.39 -6.04
N GLN A 20 1.75 8.79 -7.27
CA GLN A 20 1.57 10.18 -7.72
C GLN A 20 0.11 10.58 -7.80
N LEU A 21 -0.80 9.61 -7.90
CA LEU A 21 -2.24 9.87 -7.93
C LEU A 21 -2.83 10.07 -6.54
N SER A 22 -2.05 9.84 -5.48
CA SER A 22 -2.52 9.99 -4.11
C SER A 22 -3.07 11.38 -3.86
N THR A 23 -4.20 11.44 -3.18
CA THR A 23 -4.82 12.70 -2.75
C THR A 23 -4.44 13.07 -1.32
N CYS A 24 -3.55 12.30 -0.70
CA CYS A 24 -3.06 12.60 0.64
C CYS A 24 -1.92 13.60 0.60
N ASN A 25 -2.00 14.65 1.44
CA ASN A 25 -0.97 15.69 1.51
C ASN A 25 0.25 15.26 2.34
N ARG A 26 0.13 14.23 3.17
CA ARG A 26 1.17 13.85 4.13
C ARG A 26 2.12 12.80 3.57
N LEU A 27 1.59 11.79 2.90
CA LEU A 27 2.38 10.68 2.39
C LEU A 27 1.69 10.09 1.18
N LYS A 28 2.43 9.91 0.11
CA LYS A 28 1.92 9.32 -1.13
C LYS A 28 2.40 7.89 -1.23
N VAL A 29 1.47 6.95 -1.23
CA VAL A 29 1.74 5.51 -1.25
C VAL A 29 1.03 4.89 -2.45
N GLY A 30 1.73 4.00 -3.13
CA GLY A 30 1.16 3.19 -4.21
C GLY A 30 1.33 1.72 -3.93
N ALA A 31 0.44 0.90 -4.46
CA ALA A 31 0.47 -0.54 -4.28
C ALA A 31 0.09 -1.27 -5.55
N VAL A 32 0.78 -2.38 -5.82
CA VAL A 32 0.48 -3.31 -6.91
C VAL A 32 0.39 -4.70 -6.31
N LEU A 33 -0.68 -5.42 -6.63
CA LEU A 33 -0.89 -6.78 -6.15
C LEU A 33 -0.82 -7.75 -7.33
N LEU A 34 -0.06 -8.83 -7.17
CA LEU A 34 0.03 -9.89 -8.15
C LEU A 34 -0.69 -11.14 -7.63
N GLY A 35 -1.38 -11.84 -8.53
CA GLY A 35 -1.99 -13.13 -8.24
C GLY A 35 -0.98 -14.26 -8.32
N PHE A 36 -1.45 -15.49 -8.06
CA PHE A 36 -0.58 -16.67 -8.08
C PHE A 36 -0.12 -17.06 -9.48
N ASP A 37 -0.78 -16.55 -10.50
CA ASP A 37 -0.35 -16.72 -11.90
C ASP A 37 0.63 -15.63 -12.36
N GLY A 38 0.96 -14.69 -11.49
CA GLY A 38 1.89 -13.60 -11.79
C GLY A 38 1.24 -12.38 -12.44
N SER A 39 -0.06 -12.41 -12.72
CA SER A 39 -0.75 -11.26 -13.31
C SER A 39 -1.08 -10.23 -12.25
N VAL A 40 -1.23 -8.96 -12.66
CA VAL A 40 -1.68 -7.89 -11.77
C VAL A 40 -3.16 -8.11 -11.49
N VAL A 41 -3.51 -8.25 -10.21
CA VAL A 41 -4.88 -8.46 -9.78
C VAL A 41 -5.45 -7.28 -9.01
N GLY A 42 -4.64 -6.31 -8.65
CA GLY A 42 -5.10 -5.11 -7.98
C GLY A 42 -4.06 -4.03 -7.98
N THR A 43 -4.51 -2.79 -8.03
CA THR A 43 -3.66 -1.61 -7.88
C THR A 43 -4.37 -0.61 -6.97
N GLY A 44 -3.61 0.21 -6.29
CA GLY A 44 -4.18 1.21 -5.42
C GLY A 44 -3.20 2.30 -5.07
N TYR A 45 -3.72 3.38 -4.58
CA TYR A 45 -2.97 4.49 -4.00
C TYR A 45 -3.78 5.04 -2.83
N ASN A 46 -3.10 5.64 -1.86
CA ASN A 46 -3.81 6.19 -0.71
C ASN A 46 -4.54 7.48 -1.09
N GLY A 47 -5.69 7.68 -0.51
CA GLY A 47 -6.49 8.87 -0.79
C GLY A 47 -7.91 8.75 -0.29
N SER A 48 -8.67 9.81 -0.50
CA SER A 48 -10.08 9.86 -0.12
C SER A 48 -10.89 8.87 -0.94
N LEU A 49 -12.00 8.41 -0.37
CA LEU A 49 -12.95 7.58 -1.10
C LEU A 49 -13.49 8.35 -2.32
N PRO A 50 -13.79 7.64 -3.42
CA PRO A 50 -14.39 8.30 -4.58
C PRO A 50 -15.64 9.09 -4.19
N GLY A 51 -15.75 10.32 -4.69
CA GLY A 51 -16.88 11.20 -4.39
C GLY A 51 -16.75 12.00 -3.11
N LEU A 52 -15.74 11.73 -2.28
CA LEU A 52 -15.47 12.51 -1.08
C LEU A 52 -14.39 13.56 -1.33
N ALA A 53 -14.36 14.58 -0.48
CA ALA A 53 -13.36 15.64 -0.58
C ALA A 53 -11.95 15.08 -0.43
N HIS A 54 -11.01 15.62 -1.20
CA HIS A 54 -9.60 15.28 -1.06
C HIS A 54 -9.05 15.78 0.27
N CYS A 55 -7.95 15.15 0.70
CA CYS A 55 -7.25 15.55 1.90
C CYS A 55 -6.71 16.98 1.73
N ASP A 56 -6.90 17.82 2.75
CA ASP A 56 -6.34 19.17 2.80
C ASP A 56 -5.77 19.44 4.20
N GLU A 57 -5.23 20.66 4.41
CA GLU A 57 -4.61 20.99 5.68
C GLU A 57 -5.62 20.97 6.84
N ALA A 58 -6.87 21.31 6.58
CA ALA A 58 -7.90 21.34 7.60
C ALA A 58 -8.30 19.93 8.06
N SER A 59 -8.29 18.96 7.14
CA SER A 59 -8.65 17.58 7.44
C SER A 59 -7.45 16.69 7.76
N CYS A 60 -6.22 17.15 7.47
CA CYS A 60 -5.00 16.38 7.66
C CYS A 60 -4.24 16.91 8.87
N ASN A 61 -4.41 16.27 10.01
CA ASN A 61 -3.75 16.68 11.25
C ASN A 61 -2.29 16.20 11.26
N ALA A 62 -1.34 17.10 11.57
CA ALA A 62 0.08 16.80 11.57
C ALA A 62 0.48 15.68 12.55
N ASN A 63 -0.25 15.54 13.65
CA ASN A 63 0.08 14.58 14.70
C ASN A 63 -0.81 13.34 14.69
N GLN A 64 -1.70 13.22 13.73
CA GLN A 64 -2.64 12.12 13.67
C GLN A 64 -2.72 11.56 12.27
N ARG A 65 -3.24 10.33 12.17
CA ARG A 65 -3.54 9.70 10.91
C ARG A 65 -4.64 10.48 10.20
N CYS A 66 -4.55 10.64 8.89
CA CYS A 66 -5.57 11.31 8.11
C CYS A 66 -6.87 10.50 8.13
N LEU A 67 -7.97 11.13 8.58
CA LEU A 67 -9.26 10.46 8.73
C LEU A 67 -9.95 10.17 7.40
N ARG A 68 -9.59 10.89 6.34
CA ARG A 68 -10.21 10.74 5.02
C ARG A 68 -9.46 9.80 4.09
N THR A 69 -8.23 9.46 4.44
CA THR A 69 -7.34 8.71 3.54
C THR A 69 -7.46 7.23 3.78
N ARG A 70 -7.79 6.49 2.71
CA ARG A 70 -7.68 5.04 2.69
C ARG A 70 -6.25 4.67 2.33
N HIS A 71 -5.76 3.58 2.90
CA HIS A 71 -4.43 3.08 2.58
C HIS A 71 -4.41 2.48 1.17
N ALA A 72 -3.26 2.56 0.50
CA ALA A 72 -3.10 2.07 -0.86
C ALA A 72 -3.40 0.57 -0.96
N GLU A 73 -2.94 -0.22 0.01
CA GLU A 73 -3.14 -1.66 0.05
C GLU A 73 -4.62 -1.99 0.19
N ARG A 74 -5.33 -1.27 1.05
CA ARG A 74 -6.78 -1.47 1.23
C ARG A 74 -7.54 -1.11 -0.04
N SER A 75 -7.16 -0.01 -0.69
CA SER A 75 -7.76 0.38 -1.96
C SER A 75 -7.57 -0.71 -3.02
N ALA A 76 -6.35 -1.24 -3.12
CA ALA A 76 -6.06 -2.31 -4.08
C ALA A 76 -6.86 -3.58 -3.78
N LEU A 77 -6.98 -3.96 -2.51
CA LEU A 77 -7.74 -5.14 -2.11
C LEU A 77 -9.24 -4.99 -2.34
N ASP A 78 -9.80 -3.80 -2.09
CA ASP A 78 -11.24 -3.57 -2.23
C ASP A 78 -11.72 -3.71 -3.68
N TYR A 79 -10.84 -3.40 -4.64
CA TYR A 79 -11.17 -3.54 -6.06
C TYR A 79 -10.71 -4.86 -6.66
N SER A 80 -10.19 -5.77 -5.84
CA SER A 80 -9.73 -7.08 -6.29
C SER A 80 -10.50 -8.17 -5.55
N GLN A 81 -10.98 -9.17 -6.30
CA GLN A 81 -11.60 -10.36 -5.71
C GLN A 81 -10.68 -11.56 -5.77
N ALA A 82 -9.55 -11.43 -6.44
CA ALA A 82 -8.59 -12.52 -6.60
C ALA A 82 -7.77 -12.75 -5.35
N ARG A 83 -7.21 -13.94 -5.21
CA ARG A 83 -6.20 -14.19 -4.20
C ARG A 83 -4.90 -13.50 -4.61
N VAL A 84 -4.18 -13.01 -3.61
CA VAL A 84 -2.95 -12.24 -3.81
C VAL A 84 -1.76 -13.12 -3.42
N ALA A 85 -0.76 -13.21 -4.29
CA ALA A 85 0.48 -13.92 -3.98
C ALA A 85 1.57 -12.96 -3.52
N THR A 86 1.69 -11.81 -4.17
CA THR A 86 2.77 -10.85 -3.93
C THR A 86 2.21 -9.43 -3.93
N ALA A 87 2.73 -8.60 -3.03
CA ALA A 87 2.38 -7.18 -2.97
C ALA A 87 3.64 -6.33 -3.13
N TYR A 88 3.54 -5.28 -3.92
CA TYR A 88 4.57 -4.25 -4.06
C TYR A 88 3.98 -2.95 -3.54
N VAL A 89 4.55 -2.41 -2.47
CA VAL A 89 4.06 -1.18 -1.84
C VAL A 89 5.24 -0.24 -1.68
N THR A 90 5.04 1.04 -1.97
CA THR A 90 6.15 2.00 -1.89
C THR A 90 6.66 2.18 -0.46
N HIS A 91 5.79 1.99 0.54
CA HIS A 91 6.14 2.11 1.95
C HIS A 91 5.69 0.88 2.71
N GLU A 92 6.39 0.55 3.79
CA GLU A 92 6.06 -0.61 4.63
C GLU A 92 4.59 -0.55 5.06
N PRO A 93 3.78 -1.59 4.81
CA PRO A 93 2.38 -1.60 5.22
C PRO A 93 2.23 -1.57 6.73
N CYS A 94 1.17 -0.93 7.21
CA CYS A 94 0.82 -1.01 8.62
C CYS A 94 0.39 -2.44 8.98
N LEU A 95 0.31 -2.72 10.27
CA LEU A 95 -0.07 -4.06 10.75
C LEU A 95 -1.39 -4.52 10.15
N ARG A 96 -2.40 -3.66 10.13
CA ARG A 96 -3.72 -4.02 9.63
C ARG A 96 -3.69 -4.36 8.14
N CYS A 97 -3.00 -3.54 7.33
CA CYS A 97 -2.87 -3.82 5.90
C CYS A 97 -2.11 -5.13 5.66
N THR A 98 -1.07 -5.38 6.45
CA THR A 98 -0.32 -6.63 6.37
C THR A 98 -1.22 -7.82 6.67
N GLN A 99 -2.05 -7.74 7.71
CA GLN A 99 -2.99 -8.80 8.04
C GLN A 99 -4.01 -9.04 6.93
N ASP A 100 -4.52 -7.96 6.33
CA ASP A 100 -5.48 -8.06 5.24
C ASP A 100 -4.86 -8.72 4.00
N LEU A 101 -3.61 -8.39 3.69
CA LEU A 101 -2.88 -9.00 2.58
C LEU A 101 -2.68 -10.50 2.84
N ILE A 102 -2.24 -10.86 4.03
CA ILE A 102 -2.03 -12.27 4.42
C ILE A 102 -3.35 -13.05 4.33
N ALA A 103 -4.45 -12.45 4.76
CA ALA A 103 -5.78 -13.08 4.67
C ALA A 103 -6.19 -13.39 3.23
N ARG A 104 -5.69 -12.62 2.26
CA ARG A 104 -5.92 -12.86 0.83
C ARG A 104 -4.94 -13.87 0.23
N GLY A 105 -4.00 -14.39 1.02
CA GLY A 105 -3.04 -15.40 0.59
C GLY A 105 -1.64 -14.87 0.31
N CYS A 106 -1.39 -13.59 0.56
CA CYS A 106 -0.10 -12.96 0.24
C CYS A 106 1.05 -13.65 0.96
N LYS A 107 2.08 -14.02 0.20
CA LYS A 107 3.26 -14.71 0.70
C LYS A 107 4.46 -13.79 0.82
N VAL A 108 4.54 -12.76 -0.01
CA VAL A 108 5.70 -11.87 -0.06
C VAL A 108 5.20 -10.43 -0.22
N ILE A 109 5.77 -9.54 0.57
CA ILE A 109 5.51 -8.10 0.47
C ILE A 109 6.86 -7.41 0.27
N TYR A 110 6.98 -6.69 -0.85
CA TYR A 110 8.15 -5.86 -1.13
C TYR A 110 7.79 -4.40 -0.84
N PHE A 111 8.68 -3.67 -0.18
CA PHE A 111 8.53 -2.23 0.05
C PHE A 111 9.90 -1.56 0.02
N GLU A 112 9.94 -0.25 -0.25
CA GLU A 112 11.19 0.50 -0.33
C GLU A 112 11.47 1.35 0.91
N ALA A 113 10.43 1.94 1.50
CA ALA A 113 10.60 2.86 2.61
C ALA A 113 9.89 2.35 3.86
N VAL A 114 10.53 2.50 5.00
CA VAL A 114 9.92 2.14 6.29
C VAL A 114 9.05 3.31 6.75
N TYR A 115 7.80 2.99 7.11
CA TYR A 115 6.91 3.97 7.71
C TYR A 115 7.18 4.06 9.21
N LEU A 116 7.59 5.25 9.66
CA LEU A 116 7.84 5.50 11.08
C LEU A 116 6.54 5.93 11.75
N GLY A 117 5.69 4.95 12.06
CA GLY A 117 4.43 5.19 12.74
C GLY A 117 4.60 5.38 14.24
N SER A 118 3.54 5.11 15.00
CA SER A 118 3.59 5.16 16.46
C SER A 118 4.53 4.09 17.02
N PRO A 119 5.01 4.24 18.28
CA PRO A 119 5.80 3.18 18.91
C PRO A 119 5.10 1.84 18.94
N GLU A 120 3.79 1.80 19.14
CA GLU A 120 3.01 0.57 19.13
C GLU A 120 3.01 -0.09 17.75
N GLU A 121 2.90 0.70 16.69
CA GLU A 121 2.96 0.17 15.32
C GLU A 121 4.34 -0.41 15.03
N ALA A 122 5.40 0.28 15.45
CA ALA A 122 6.76 -0.20 15.27
C ALA A 122 6.99 -1.53 15.99
N GLU A 123 6.50 -1.66 17.22
CA GLU A 123 6.60 -2.90 17.99
C GLU A 123 5.80 -4.02 17.32
N ALA A 124 4.60 -3.72 16.85
CA ALA A 124 3.77 -4.72 16.17
C ALA A 124 4.46 -5.24 14.91
N ARG A 125 5.10 -4.36 14.12
CA ARG A 125 5.85 -4.77 12.93
C ARG A 125 7.01 -5.69 13.27
N ALA A 126 7.71 -5.42 14.37
CA ALA A 126 8.83 -6.24 14.79
C ALA A 126 8.44 -7.67 15.14
N ARG A 127 7.17 -7.91 15.45
CA ARG A 127 6.65 -9.24 15.78
C ARG A 127 6.17 -10.05 14.57
N LEU A 128 6.07 -9.40 13.42
CA LEU A 128 5.66 -10.07 12.20
C LEU A 128 6.85 -10.75 11.53
#